data_8554ec52d0810846c7d74d5166ca4f89
#
_entry.id   8554ec52d0810846c7d74d5166ca4f89
#
_cell.length_a   1.000
_cell.length_b   1.000
_cell.length_c   1.000
_cell.angle_alpha   90.00
_cell.angle_beta   90.00
_cell.angle_gamma   90.00
#
_symmetry.space_group_name_H-M   'P 1'
#
loop_
_entity.id
_entity.type
_entity.pdbx_description
1 polymer ?
#
loop_
_entity_poly.entity_id
_entity_poly.type
_entity_poly.pdbx_seq_one_letter_code
_entity_poly.pdbx_strand_id
1 'polypeptide(L)'
;MTQQHIDTDSRTASRTDIRDGFAGTVGNTPLIRLRRASEETGCDILGKAEFLNPGGSVKDRAALFIIRDAEERGALKPGGVVVEGTAGNTGIGLALVGNALGYRTVIVMPETQSQEKKDMLRLAGAELRLG
;
A
#
# COMPACT_ATOMS: atom_id res chain seq x y z
N MET A 1 -3.39 47.14 27.79
CA MET A 1 -2.88 46.78 26.46
C MET A 1 -2.03 45.54 26.63
N THR A 2 -2.62 44.38 26.42
CA THR A 2 -1.97 43.08 26.61
C THR A 2 -1.48 42.61 25.25
N GLN A 3 -0.18 42.60 25.09
CA GLN A 3 0.50 42.21 23.87
C GLN A 3 0.41 40.66 23.74
N GLN A 4 -0.37 40.18 22.81
CA GLN A 4 -0.39 38.74 22.45
C GLN A 4 0.94 38.40 21.80
N HIS A 5 1.71 37.55 22.48
CA HIS A 5 2.86 36.90 21.92
C HIS A 5 2.35 35.90 20.88
N ILE A 6 2.56 36.21 19.61
CA ILE A 6 2.36 35.25 18.52
C ILE A 6 3.55 34.30 18.58
N ASP A 7 3.30 33.09 19.02
CA ASP A 7 4.28 32.03 19.06
C ASP A 7 4.62 31.64 17.60
N THR A 8 5.80 32.05 17.13
CA THR A 8 6.29 31.83 15.77
C THR A 8 6.98 30.47 15.60
N ASP A 9 6.82 29.55 16.56
CA ASP A 9 7.54 28.27 16.57
C ASP A 9 6.78 27.12 15.88
N SER A 10 5.72 27.40 15.11
CA SER A 10 4.99 26.38 14.35
C SER A 10 5.60 26.04 12.97
N ARG A 11 6.77 26.57 12.62
CA ARG A 11 7.41 26.35 11.30
C ARG A 11 8.48 25.27 11.27
N THR A 12 8.75 24.62 12.37
CA THR A 12 9.56 23.40 12.44
C THR A 12 8.69 22.15 12.63
N ALA A 13 7.45 22.14 12.10
CA ALA A 13 6.77 20.88 11.85
C ALA A 13 7.73 20.05 11.00
N SER A 14 8.31 19.05 11.64
CA SER A 14 9.37 18.25 11.05
C SER A 14 8.90 17.73 9.68
N ARG A 15 9.76 17.77 8.68
CA ARG A 15 9.55 17.19 7.34
C ARG A 15 9.30 15.67 7.41
N THR A 16 8.83 15.16 8.54
CA THR A 16 8.52 13.75 8.80
C THR A 16 7.27 13.26 8.07
N ASP A 17 6.48 14.17 7.49
CA ASP A 17 5.28 13.82 6.72
C ASP A 17 5.57 13.56 5.24
N ILE A 18 6.76 13.87 4.76
CA ILE A 18 7.17 13.58 3.39
C ILE A 18 7.57 12.11 3.31
N ARG A 19 6.86 11.34 2.50
CA ARG A 19 7.13 9.92 2.27
C ARG A 19 7.99 9.75 1.03
N ASP A 20 8.89 8.78 1.09
CA ASP A 20 9.74 8.42 -0.04
C ASP A 20 8.98 7.48 -0.99
N GLY A 21 8.35 8.08 -2.00
CA GLY A 21 7.57 7.38 -3.01
C GLY A 21 6.34 6.61 -2.48
N PHE A 22 5.70 5.86 -3.34
CA PHE A 22 4.52 5.06 -2.99
C PHE A 22 4.81 3.99 -1.94
N ALA A 23 5.96 3.34 -1.99
CA ALA A 23 6.35 2.33 -1.01
C ALA A 23 6.40 2.90 0.43
N GLY A 24 6.80 4.17 0.57
CA GLY A 24 6.82 4.87 1.86
C GLY A 24 5.44 5.23 2.41
N THR A 25 4.37 5.11 1.62
CA THR A 25 2.98 5.37 2.06
C THR A 25 2.25 4.13 2.54
N VAL A 26 2.84 2.95 2.38
CA VAL A 26 2.25 1.69 2.84
C VAL A 26 2.26 1.62 4.36
N GLY A 27 1.11 1.31 4.95
CA GLY A 27 0.97 1.18 6.38
C GLY A 27 0.58 2.47 7.10
N ASN A 28 0.82 2.52 8.41
CA ASN A 28 0.36 3.59 9.31
C ASN A 28 -1.13 3.94 9.15
N THR A 29 -1.94 2.97 8.73
CA THR A 29 -3.37 3.13 8.56
C THR A 29 -4.04 3.38 9.91
N PRO A 30 -5.02 4.29 10.01
CA PRO A 30 -5.67 4.61 11.27
C PRO A 30 -6.57 3.48 11.76
N LEU A 31 -6.85 3.49 13.07
CA LEU A 31 -7.99 2.79 13.65
C LEU A 31 -9.21 3.70 13.55
N ILE A 32 -10.32 3.14 13.11
CA ILE A 32 -11.62 3.83 13.00
C ILE A 32 -12.59 3.19 13.96
N ARG A 33 -13.24 3.98 14.83
CA ARG A 33 -14.31 3.50 15.67
C ARG A 33 -15.54 3.21 14.81
N LEU A 34 -16.01 1.96 14.84
CA LEU A 34 -17.21 1.53 14.15
C LEU A 34 -18.42 1.86 15.05
N ARG A 35 -18.94 3.08 14.88
CA ARG A 35 -19.93 3.68 15.80
C ARG A 35 -21.13 2.74 16.01
N ARG A 36 -21.81 2.32 14.95
CA ARG A 36 -23.01 1.49 15.04
C ARG A 36 -22.75 0.17 15.78
N ALA A 37 -21.69 -0.54 15.41
CA ALA A 37 -21.33 -1.80 16.06
C ALA A 37 -20.97 -1.59 17.53
N SER A 38 -20.30 -0.47 17.85
CA SER A 38 -19.96 -0.14 19.24
C SER A 38 -21.20 0.18 20.08
N GLU A 39 -22.15 0.92 19.54
CA GLU A 39 -23.42 1.27 20.20
C GLU A 39 -24.28 0.03 20.42
N GLU A 40 -24.44 -0.84 19.41
CA GLU A 40 -25.24 -2.07 19.49
C GLU A 40 -24.67 -3.08 20.50
N THR A 41 -23.36 -3.12 20.69
CA THR A 41 -22.71 -4.11 21.57
C THR A 41 -22.32 -3.58 22.93
N GLY A 42 -22.31 -2.26 23.12
CA GLY A 42 -21.78 -1.62 24.33
C GLY A 42 -20.25 -1.72 24.47
N CYS A 43 -19.54 -2.09 23.39
CA CYS A 43 -18.08 -2.24 23.35
C CYS A 43 -17.46 -1.22 22.41
N ASP A 44 -16.16 -0.91 22.61
CA ASP A 44 -15.39 -0.18 21.62
C ASP A 44 -14.92 -1.13 20.52
N ILE A 45 -15.62 -1.11 19.38
CA ILE A 45 -15.24 -1.88 18.19
C ILE A 45 -14.50 -0.98 17.22
N LEU A 46 -13.26 -1.36 16.93
CA LEU A 46 -12.35 -0.60 16.09
C LEU A 46 -12.02 -1.38 14.80
N GLY A 47 -12.08 -0.70 13.66
CA GLY A 47 -11.66 -1.23 12.37
C GLY A 47 -10.30 -0.65 11.96
N LYS A 48 -9.37 -1.51 11.57
CA LYS A 48 -8.11 -1.08 10.96
C LYS A 48 -8.37 -0.70 9.51
N ALA A 49 -8.13 0.56 9.15
CA ALA A 49 -8.49 1.11 7.83
C ALA A 49 -7.48 0.73 6.74
N GLU A 50 -7.31 -0.57 6.45
CA GLU A 50 -6.33 -1.07 5.48
C GLU A 50 -6.65 -0.66 4.02
N PHE A 51 -7.86 -0.23 3.74
CA PHE A 51 -8.24 0.35 2.43
C PHE A 51 -7.56 1.69 2.14
N LEU A 52 -6.92 2.32 3.13
CA LEU A 52 -6.14 3.55 2.97
C LEU A 52 -4.68 3.29 2.53
N ASN A 53 -4.26 2.05 2.39
CA ASN A 53 -3.00 1.76 1.71
C ASN A 53 -3.08 2.18 0.23
N PRO A 54 -1.97 2.49 -0.44
CA PRO A 54 -1.96 3.01 -1.82
C PRO A 54 -2.62 2.08 -2.86
N GLY A 55 -2.57 0.77 -2.67
CA GLY A 55 -3.27 -0.23 -3.50
C GLY A 55 -4.66 -0.59 -2.97
N GLY A 56 -5.14 0.09 -1.92
CA GLY A 56 -6.47 -0.06 -1.37
C GLY A 56 -6.69 -1.30 -0.51
N SER A 57 -5.66 -1.99 -0.06
CA SER A 57 -5.81 -3.19 0.77
C SER A 57 -4.62 -3.48 1.68
N VAL A 58 -4.83 -4.41 2.63
CA VAL A 58 -3.76 -4.95 3.48
C VAL A 58 -2.66 -5.66 2.69
N LYS A 59 -2.90 -6.04 1.44
CA LYS A 59 -1.92 -6.75 0.61
C LYS A 59 -0.73 -5.89 0.22
N ASP A 60 -0.85 -4.58 0.27
CA ASP A 60 0.27 -3.66 0.07
C ASP A 60 1.36 -3.85 1.13
N ARG A 61 0.96 -4.15 2.38
CA ARG A 61 1.91 -4.51 3.44
C ARG A 61 2.64 -5.80 3.13
N ALA A 62 1.90 -6.84 2.74
CA ALA A 62 2.49 -8.11 2.37
C ALA A 62 3.48 -7.94 1.21
N ALA A 63 3.08 -7.21 0.16
CA ALA A 63 3.92 -6.93 -0.99
C ALA A 63 5.22 -6.21 -0.61
N LEU A 64 5.13 -5.17 0.23
CA LEU A 64 6.30 -4.43 0.69
C LEU A 64 7.29 -5.32 1.43
N PHE A 65 6.80 -6.14 2.36
CA PHE A 65 7.67 -7.01 3.14
C PHE A 65 8.23 -8.20 2.34
N ILE A 66 7.46 -8.76 1.40
CA ILE A 66 7.96 -9.80 0.48
C ILE A 66 9.13 -9.26 -0.36
N ILE A 67 8.99 -8.06 -0.92
CA ILE A 67 10.05 -7.46 -1.75
C ILE A 67 11.27 -7.13 -0.89
N ARG A 68 11.08 -6.52 0.28
CA ARG A 68 12.17 -6.18 1.20
C ARG A 68 12.95 -7.42 1.69
N ASP A 69 12.25 -8.46 2.10
CA ASP A 69 12.86 -9.72 2.49
C ASP A 69 13.66 -10.36 1.32
N ALA A 70 13.13 -10.29 0.11
CA ALA A 70 13.83 -10.79 -1.07
C ALA A 70 15.09 -9.96 -1.41
N GLU A 71 15.05 -8.65 -1.20
CA GLU A 71 16.22 -7.76 -1.31
C GLU A 71 17.29 -8.12 -0.26
N GLU A 72 16.88 -8.21 1.02
CA GLU A 72 17.78 -8.51 2.13
C GLU A 72 18.48 -9.88 1.96
N ARG A 73 17.77 -10.88 1.47
CA ARG A 73 18.34 -12.21 1.17
C ARG A 73 19.13 -12.27 -0.13
N GLY A 74 19.18 -11.18 -0.91
CA GLY A 74 19.83 -11.15 -2.22
C GLY A 74 19.14 -11.97 -3.29
N ALA A 75 17.89 -12.41 -3.06
CA ALA A 75 17.07 -13.14 -4.01
C ALA A 75 16.49 -12.22 -5.09
N LEU A 76 16.29 -10.94 -4.76
CA LEU A 76 15.86 -9.90 -5.70
C LEU A 76 16.97 -8.85 -5.80
N LYS A 77 17.52 -8.69 -7.01
CA LYS A 77 18.58 -7.70 -7.30
C LYS A 77 17.99 -6.48 -8.00
N PRO A 78 18.64 -5.31 -7.95
CA PRO A 78 18.21 -4.13 -8.70
C PRO A 78 17.91 -4.46 -10.16
N GLY A 79 16.76 -4.01 -10.66
CA GLY A 79 16.26 -4.31 -12.00
C GLY A 79 15.70 -5.73 -12.18
N GLY A 80 15.58 -6.49 -11.11
CA GLY A 80 14.98 -7.84 -11.11
C GLY A 80 13.50 -7.85 -11.46
N VAL A 81 12.95 -9.05 -11.56
CA VAL A 81 11.54 -9.28 -11.92
C VAL A 81 10.84 -10.02 -10.80
N VAL A 82 9.72 -9.48 -10.35
CA VAL A 82 8.79 -10.14 -9.42
C VAL A 82 7.71 -10.83 -10.24
N VAL A 83 7.53 -12.13 -10.01
CA VAL A 83 6.52 -12.95 -10.72
C VAL A 83 5.57 -13.56 -9.71
N GLU A 84 4.26 -13.42 -9.93
CA GLU A 84 3.23 -13.96 -9.03
C GLU A 84 2.02 -14.46 -9.80
N GLY A 85 1.47 -15.59 -9.34
CA GLY A 85 0.23 -16.18 -9.85
C GLY A 85 -0.97 -15.72 -9.03
N THR A 86 -1.61 -14.63 -9.44
CA THR A 86 -2.72 -14.05 -8.67
C THR A 86 -3.64 -13.23 -9.56
N ALA A 87 -4.91 -13.15 -9.17
CA ALA A 87 -5.91 -12.28 -9.81
C ALA A 87 -6.51 -11.24 -8.83
N GLY A 88 -5.88 -11.05 -7.67
CA GLY A 88 -6.43 -10.24 -6.60
C GLY A 88 -5.51 -9.14 -6.10
N ASN A 89 -5.83 -8.63 -4.91
CA ASN A 89 -5.12 -7.51 -4.28
C ASN A 89 -3.62 -7.76 -4.05
N THR A 90 -3.20 -9.03 -3.95
CA THR A 90 -1.76 -9.37 -3.85
C THR A 90 -1.01 -8.90 -5.08
N GLY A 91 -1.55 -9.16 -6.28
CA GLY A 91 -0.97 -8.69 -7.54
C GLY A 91 -0.93 -7.17 -7.64
N ILE A 92 -1.99 -6.49 -7.20
CA ILE A 92 -2.03 -5.02 -7.17
C ILE A 92 -0.94 -4.48 -6.24
N GLY A 93 -0.83 -5.01 -5.03
CA GLY A 93 0.19 -4.60 -4.07
C GLY A 93 1.61 -4.83 -4.59
N LEU A 94 1.89 -6.02 -5.14
CA LEU A 94 3.21 -6.35 -5.72
C LEU A 94 3.54 -5.45 -6.91
N ALA A 95 2.56 -5.15 -7.78
CA ALA A 95 2.76 -4.28 -8.92
C ALA A 95 3.09 -2.85 -8.49
N LEU A 96 2.30 -2.26 -7.56
CA LEU A 96 2.51 -0.91 -7.07
C LEU A 96 3.84 -0.76 -6.32
N VAL A 97 4.12 -1.66 -5.37
CA VAL A 97 5.35 -1.61 -4.58
C VAL A 97 6.56 -1.94 -5.44
N GLY A 98 6.47 -2.97 -6.28
CA GLY A 98 7.53 -3.34 -7.19
C GLY A 98 7.90 -2.20 -8.15
N ASN A 99 6.90 -1.60 -8.78
CA ASN A 99 7.10 -0.45 -9.66
C ASN A 99 7.73 0.75 -8.92
N ALA A 100 7.23 1.05 -7.71
CA ALA A 100 7.78 2.13 -6.89
C ALA A 100 9.25 1.92 -6.50
N LEU A 101 9.69 0.66 -6.38
CA LEU A 101 11.06 0.28 -6.04
C LEU A 101 11.94 -0.03 -7.27
N GLY A 102 11.41 0.17 -8.48
CA GLY A 102 12.16 0.00 -9.73
C GLY A 102 12.23 -1.43 -10.25
N TYR A 103 11.35 -2.32 -9.80
CA TYR A 103 11.23 -3.70 -10.27
C TYR A 103 10.16 -3.86 -11.35
N ARG A 104 10.37 -4.78 -12.27
CA ARG A 104 9.32 -5.25 -13.15
C ARG A 104 8.45 -6.25 -12.38
N THR A 105 7.14 -6.16 -12.56
CA THR A 105 6.20 -7.11 -11.96
C THR A 105 5.41 -7.80 -13.06
N VAL A 106 5.45 -9.12 -13.07
CA VAL A 106 4.70 -9.98 -14.01
C VAL A 106 3.66 -10.74 -13.20
N ILE A 107 2.40 -10.55 -13.57
CA ILE A 107 1.28 -11.26 -12.95
C ILE A 107 0.72 -12.28 -13.92
N VAL A 108 0.71 -13.53 -13.49
CA VAL A 108 0.13 -14.66 -14.21
C VAL A 108 -1.30 -14.88 -13.70
N MET A 109 -2.27 -14.88 -14.60
CA MET A 109 -3.67 -15.07 -14.24
C MET A 109 -4.47 -15.76 -15.35
N PRO A 110 -5.59 -16.44 -15.00
CA PRO A 110 -6.46 -17.02 -16.00
C PRO A 110 -7.05 -15.98 -16.95
N GLU A 111 -7.13 -16.29 -18.24
CA GLU A 111 -7.74 -15.42 -19.24
C GLU A 111 -9.20 -15.13 -18.95
N THR A 112 -9.88 -16.01 -18.25
CA THR A 112 -11.29 -15.89 -17.84
C THR A 112 -11.57 -14.83 -16.79
N GLN A 113 -10.52 -14.21 -16.21
CA GLN A 113 -10.71 -13.12 -15.25
C GLN A 113 -11.35 -11.87 -15.88
N SER A 114 -12.09 -11.14 -15.08
CA SER A 114 -12.79 -9.93 -15.54
C SER A 114 -11.83 -8.89 -16.12
N GLN A 115 -12.31 -8.16 -17.13
CA GLN A 115 -11.52 -7.07 -17.74
C GLN A 115 -11.13 -6.01 -16.72
N GLU A 116 -12.01 -5.68 -15.79
CA GLU A 116 -11.75 -4.73 -14.70
C GLU A 116 -10.50 -5.10 -13.90
N LYS A 117 -10.34 -6.37 -13.49
CA LYS A 117 -9.15 -6.84 -12.75
C LYS A 117 -7.88 -6.73 -13.59
N LYS A 118 -7.97 -7.08 -14.87
CA LYS A 118 -6.84 -6.94 -15.80
C LYS A 118 -6.39 -5.49 -15.92
N ASP A 119 -7.35 -4.57 -16.04
CA ASP A 119 -7.06 -3.14 -16.20
C ASP A 119 -6.50 -2.53 -14.92
N MET A 120 -7.00 -2.94 -13.74
CA MET A 120 -6.45 -2.53 -12.45
C MET A 120 -4.98 -2.94 -12.29
N LEU A 121 -4.64 -4.18 -12.65
CA LEU A 121 -3.25 -4.65 -12.57
C LEU A 121 -2.34 -3.92 -13.56
N ARG A 122 -2.79 -3.66 -14.79
CA ARG A 122 -2.05 -2.87 -15.77
C ARG A 122 -1.84 -1.43 -15.28
N LEU A 123 -2.88 -0.82 -14.73
CA LEU A 123 -2.80 0.52 -14.14
C LEU A 123 -1.78 0.58 -13.00
N ALA A 124 -1.70 -0.48 -12.19
CA ALA A 124 -0.70 -0.62 -11.14
C ALA A 124 0.73 -0.86 -11.67
N GLY A 125 0.92 -1.03 -12.98
CA GLY A 125 2.21 -1.21 -13.62
C GLY A 125 2.61 -2.67 -13.84
N ALA A 126 1.68 -3.64 -13.70
CA ALA A 126 1.97 -5.05 -13.95
C ALA A 126 1.98 -5.39 -15.44
N GLU A 127 2.92 -6.24 -15.84
CA GLU A 127 2.86 -7.00 -17.07
C GLU A 127 1.99 -8.26 -16.84
N LEU A 128 0.93 -8.44 -17.64
CA LEU A 128 0.06 -9.60 -17.50
C LEU A 128 0.47 -10.74 -18.43
N ARG A 129 0.46 -11.95 -17.90
CA ARG A 129 0.52 -13.20 -18.63
C ARG A 129 -0.77 -13.95 -18.38
N LEU A 130 -1.53 -14.17 -19.46
CA LEU A 130 -2.81 -14.85 -19.44
C LEU A 130 -2.61 -16.30 -19.90
N GLY A 131 -3.22 -17.24 -19.19
CA GLY A 131 -3.15 -18.67 -19.49
C GLY A 131 -4.42 -19.40 -19.14
#